data_5a3bbd591225e8ba009f1aff04c63daa
#
_entry.id   5a3bbd591225e8ba009f1aff04c63daa
#
_cell.length_a   1.000
_cell.length_b   1.000
_cell.length_c   1.000
_cell.angle_alpha   90.00
_cell.angle_beta   90.00
_cell.angle_gamma   90.00
#
_symmetry.space_group_name_H-M   'P 1'
#
loop_
_entity.id
_entity.type
_entity.pdbx_description
1 polymer ?
#
loop_
_entity_poly.entity_id
_entity_poly.type
_entity_poly.pdbx_seq_one_letter_code
_entity_poly.pdbx_strand_id
1 'polypeptide(L)'
;MKMKLFLLPVTMLFAVVTPSKAQTESPFDSVQQIKEVVISTTRIPEMKSNAAASVTIIDHNQIAAMAKIAPDMSKLLGLLTPGMALSSNTTSSRSQSLRGRSALILIDGIPQSTPLRSTDRDIRTIDVSAIDHIEVVKGSTALYGNGAIGGLINIITKKDVTGKSIAGQTSLSGSTYNFFRQKRGQGYRLNQQLYGTVGKFDYLVNGAFGRTGSSIDGSGQFISPRYGLGDTYTTNALVKLGYALSPKNRLEFMYNFYRSLQDTKLIPSAGKYLQKPAIGILGNKDPQAVDEGTRYNHNSYLKFTSRELFSHTDFEASIFGSSLYTIFDFRKANPAQPRWEGTSGQSAVKDRKFGFRTQFSSRLIFSDNAFTHLVYGYDYLFNKTAQPLVDGRYWMPWLTSNNHAPFLQTKTTLWQWLNVKFGARYDFINVRVPNYDVLRNKVTDPEVHVAGGSLRYNNVSFNVGVSYNKVAAFQPFVAYSQGFSIFDLGRTLRAAKADVLSKISTAPVKTNNYEIGAYSDINHWLQLSGSFFYTYSKLGSDL
;
A
#
# COMPACT_ATOMS: atom_id res chain seq x y z
N MET A 1 2.02 31.15 -34.02
CA MET A 1 2.81 31.75 -32.94
C MET A 1 3.74 30.65 -32.39
N LYS A 2 5.04 30.71 -32.76
CA LYS A 2 6.02 29.64 -32.47
C LYS A 2 6.54 29.81 -31.05
N MET A 3 6.22 28.85 -30.18
CA MET A 3 6.74 28.79 -28.81
C MET A 3 8.14 28.15 -28.82
N LYS A 4 9.16 28.92 -28.51
CA LYS A 4 10.54 28.45 -28.38
C LYS A 4 10.71 27.66 -27.09
N LEU A 5 11.11 26.39 -27.26
CA LEU A 5 11.48 25.49 -26.18
C LEU A 5 12.86 25.89 -25.65
N PHE A 6 12.96 26.33 -24.40
CA PHE A 6 14.22 26.56 -23.72
C PHE A 6 14.78 25.22 -23.25
N LEU A 7 15.79 24.70 -23.92
CA LEU A 7 16.62 23.59 -23.44
C LEU A 7 17.67 24.16 -22.48
N LEU A 8 17.53 23.85 -21.19
CA LEU A 8 18.62 23.99 -20.22
C LEU A 8 19.60 22.83 -20.40
N PRO A 9 20.92 23.09 -20.57
CA PRO A 9 21.90 22.01 -20.61
C PRO A 9 22.10 21.44 -19.21
N VAL A 10 21.75 20.16 -19.02
CA VAL A 10 22.14 19.37 -17.87
C VAL A 10 23.64 19.05 -18.03
N THR A 11 24.48 19.80 -17.36
CA THR A 11 25.91 19.52 -17.26
C THR A 11 26.08 18.25 -16.41
N MET A 12 26.39 17.12 -17.03
CA MET A 12 26.80 15.89 -16.38
C MET A 12 28.14 16.12 -15.67
N LEU A 13 28.09 16.23 -14.34
CA LEU A 13 29.29 16.23 -13.51
C LEU A 13 29.85 14.81 -13.47
N PHE A 14 30.85 14.50 -14.26
CA PHE A 14 31.63 13.28 -14.12
C PHE A 14 32.45 13.35 -12.83
N ALA A 15 31.98 12.68 -11.78
CA ALA A 15 32.79 12.44 -10.59
C ALA A 15 33.87 11.41 -10.94
N VAL A 16 35.12 11.82 -10.87
CA VAL A 16 36.28 10.92 -10.96
C VAL A 16 36.21 9.93 -9.82
N VAL A 17 35.92 8.67 -10.14
CA VAL A 17 35.92 7.57 -9.19
C VAL A 17 37.37 7.18 -8.93
N THR A 18 37.91 7.57 -7.78
CA THR A 18 39.16 6.98 -7.27
C THR A 18 38.86 5.52 -6.85
N PRO A 19 39.69 4.54 -7.21
CA PRO A 19 39.47 3.16 -6.81
C PRO A 19 39.60 3.03 -5.29
N SER A 20 38.48 2.88 -4.60
CA SER A 20 38.42 2.46 -3.21
C SER A 20 38.80 0.99 -3.13
N LYS A 21 39.83 0.66 -2.34
CA LYS A 21 40.18 -0.73 -2.03
C LYS A 21 38.96 -1.41 -1.42
N ALA A 22 38.43 -2.40 -2.12
CA ALA A 22 37.40 -3.29 -1.57
C ALA A 22 38.03 -4.03 -0.38
N GLN A 23 37.55 -3.75 0.82
CA GLN A 23 37.75 -4.67 1.95
C GLN A 23 36.92 -5.91 1.64
N THR A 24 37.60 -7.02 1.40
CA THR A 24 37.01 -8.36 1.38
C THR A 24 36.62 -8.72 2.82
N GLU A 25 35.41 -8.37 3.21
CA GLU A 25 34.79 -8.97 4.38
C GLU A 25 34.41 -10.41 4.01
N SER A 26 34.94 -11.36 4.80
CA SER A 26 34.61 -12.78 4.69
C SER A 26 33.10 -12.97 4.85
N PRO A 27 32.42 -13.71 3.95
CA PRO A 27 30.95 -13.83 3.98
C PRO A 27 30.40 -14.69 5.13
N PHE A 28 31.24 -15.21 6.00
CA PHE A 28 30.84 -16.27 6.95
C PHE A 28 31.04 -15.96 8.43
N ASP A 29 31.45 -14.74 8.83
CA ASP A 29 31.78 -14.48 10.23
C ASP A 29 31.13 -13.24 10.85
N SER A 30 29.86 -12.99 10.51
CA SER A 30 29.01 -12.13 11.32
C SER A 30 27.72 -12.88 11.67
N VAL A 31 27.66 -13.42 12.86
CA VAL A 31 26.37 -13.64 13.53
C VAL A 31 25.73 -12.25 13.60
N GLN A 32 24.91 -11.91 12.59
CA GLN A 32 24.09 -10.72 12.66
C GLN A 32 23.18 -10.92 13.85
N GLN A 33 23.47 -10.24 14.96
CA GLN A 33 22.51 -10.08 16.04
C GLN A 33 21.25 -9.49 15.37
N ILE A 34 20.21 -10.29 15.30
CA ILE A 34 18.92 -9.85 14.76
C ILE A 34 18.45 -8.75 15.71
N LYS A 35 18.62 -7.50 15.30
CA LYS A 35 18.11 -6.35 16.06
C LYS A 35 16.62 -6.56 16.24
N GLU A 36 16.19 -6.57 17.48
CA GLU A 36 14.79 -6.70 17.84
C GLU A 36 13.98 -5.60 17.13
N VAL A 37 13.05 -6.00 16.27
CA VAL A 37 12.39 -5.07 15.35
C VAL A 37 11.17 -4.47 16.02
N VAL A 38 11.16 -3.15 16.12
CA VAL A 38 10.04 -2.36 16.64
C VAL A 38 8.98 -2.20 15.57
N ILE A 39 7.74 -2.51 15.92
CA ILE A 39 6.56 -2.36 15.04
C ILE A 39 5.91 -1.02 15.35
N SER A 40 5.68 -0.21 14.34
CA SER A 40 4.99 1.09 14.45
C SER A 40 3.50 1.03 14.10
N THR A 41 3.07 -0.02 13.40
CA THR A 41 1.69 -0.21 12.93
C THR A 41 0.67 -0.46 14.04
N THR A 42 1.09 -0.69 15.26
CA THR A 42 0.17 -0.84 16.40
C THR A 42 -0.12 0.49 17.11
N ARG A 43 0.32 1.62 16.56
CA ARG A 43 0.27 2.99 17.15
C ARG A 43 1.06 3.14 18.45
N ILE A 44 1.40 2.08 19.13
CA ILE A 44 2.37 2.01 20.23
C ILE A 44 3.58 1.29 19.67
N PRO A 45 4.75 1.94 19.54
CA PRO A 45 5.96 1.25 19.13
C PRO A 45 6.26 0.10 20.10
N GLU A 46 6.40 -1.11 19.57
CA GLU A 46 6.61 -2.30 20.38
C GLU A 46 7.44 -3.35 19.65
N MET A 47 8.08 -4.21 20.41
CA MET A 47 8.79 -5.36 19.87
C MET A 47 7.79 -6.35 19.27
N LYS A 48 8.18 -7.04 18.19
CA LYS A 48 7.35 -8.06 17.54
C LYS A 48 6.86 -9.13 18.52
N SER A 49 7.71 -9.53 19.47
CA SER A 49 7.43 -10.50 20.52
C SER A 49 6.32 -10.06 21.49
N ASN A 50 6.15 -8.74 21.66
CA ASN A 50 5.14 -8.16 22.56
C ASN A 50 3.80 -7.92 21.84
N ALA A 51 3.76 -8.09 20.53
CA ALA A 51 2.53 -7.91 19.76
C ALA A 51 1.58 -9.10 19.98
N ALA A 52 0.40 -8.83 20.52
CA ALA A 52 -0.67 -9.83 20.56
C ALA A 52 -1.34 -9.91 19.17
N ALA A 53 -0.57 -10.25 18.14
CA ALA A 53 -1.01 -10.39 16.75
C ALA A 53 0.07 -11.08 15.94
N SER A 54 -0.30 -11.77 14.87
CA SER A 54 0.68 -12.28 13.91
C SER A 54 1.22 -11.15 13.03
N VAL A 55 2.49 -10.84 13.17
CA VAL A 55 3.17 -9.78 12.43
C VAL A 55 4.31 -10.36 11.59
N THR A 56 4.38 -9.93 10.33
CA THR A 56 5.54 -10.14 9.47
C THR A 56 6.23 -8.82 9.22
N ILE A 57 7.54 -8.78 9.39
CA ILE A 57 8.37 -7.65 9.04
C ILE A 57 9.26 -8.10 7.91
N ILE A 58 9.26 -7.35 6.82
CA ILE A 58 10.15 -7.54 5.68
C ILE A 58 11.20 -6.46 5.80
N ASP A 59 12.39 -6.83 6.20
CA ASP A 59 13.48 -5.90 6.46
C ASP A 59 14.15 -5.39 5.17
N HIS A 60 15.03 -4.40 5.34
CA HIS A 60 15.76 -3.78 4.25
C HIS A 60 16.57 -4.79 3.41
N ASN A 61 17.22 -5.77 4.04
CA ASN A 61 18.06 -6.74 3.35
C ASN A 61 17.21 -7.70 2.50
N GLN A 62 16.07 -8.14 3.02
CA GLN A 62 15.10 -8.96 2.30
C GLN A 62 14.52 -8.21 1.10
N ILE A 63 14.17 -6.93 1.28
CA ILE A 63 13.70 -6.05 0.19
C ILE A 63 14.80 -5.90 -0.87
N ALA A 64 16.02 -5.58 -0.47
CA ALA A 64 17.15 -5.38 -1.38
C ALA A 64 17.51 -6.66 -2.16
N ALA A 65 17.48 -7.83 -1.51
CA ALA A 65 17.72 -9.12 -2.15
C ALA A 65 16.61 -9.45 -3.15
N MET A 66 15.34 -9.28 -2.76
CA MET A 66 14.20 -9.56 -3.63
C MET A 66 14.10 -8.57 -4.80
N ALA A 67 14.44 -7.30 -4.61
CA ALA A 67 14.43 -6.28 -5.65
C ALA A 67 15.38 -6.58 -6.82
N LYS A 68 16.45 -7.36 -6.58
CA LYS A 68 17.36 -7.85 -7.63
C LYS A 68 16.70 -8.87 -8.55
N ILE A 69 15.74 -9.62 -8.04
CA ILE A 69 15.04 -10.71 -8.76
C ILE A 69 13.70 -10.20 -9.30
N ALA A 70 12.93 -9.50 -8.47
CA ALA A 70 11.59 -9.02 -8.78
C ALA A 70 11.34 -7.66 -8.11
N PRO A 71 11.62 -6.54 -8.80
CA PRO A 71 11.44 -5.19 -8.24
C PRO A 71 9.96 -4.77 -8.15
N ASP A 72 9.03 -5.68 -8.37
CA ASP A 72 7.60 -5.46 -8.24
C ASP A 72 7.11 -5.73 -6.82
N MET A 73 6.48 -4.72 -6.21
CA MET A 73 6.00 -4.76 -4.83
C MET A 73 4.98 -5.86 -4.57
N SER A 74 4.12 -6.13 -5.55
CA SER A 74 3.10 -7.17 -5.47
C SER A 74 3.72 -8.58 -5.41
N LYS A 75 4.80 -8.82 -6.18
CA LYS A 75 5.56 -10.07 -6.11
C LYS A 75 6.32 -10.19 -4.78
N LEU A 76 6.97 -9.12 -4.36
CA LEU A 76 7.72 -9.08 -3.10
C LEU A 76 6.83 -9.43 -1.91
N LEU A 77 5.67 -8.78 -1.79
CA LEU A 77 4.72 -9.05 -0.71
C LEU A 77 4.19 -10.49 -0.74
N GLY A 78 3.84 -11.00 -1.94
CA GLY A 78 3.32 -12.37 -2.09
C GLY A 78 4.34 -13.45 -1.72
N LEU A 79 5.63 -13.22 -1.98
CA LEU A 79 6.70 -14.18 -1.70
C LEU A 79 7.22 -14.12 -0.25
N LEU A 80 7.25 -12.92 0.35
CA LEU A 80 7.84 -12.71 1.67
C LEU A 80 6.82 -12.64 2.81
N THR A 81 5.52 -12.64 2.50
CA THR A 81 4.49 -12.56 3.53
C THR A 81 3.67 -13.84 3.60
N PRO A 82 3.88 -14.72 4.59
CA PRO A 82 3.03 -15.90 4.78
C PRO A 82 1.56 -15.51 4.94
N GLY A 83 0.66 -16.14 4.17
CA GLY A 83 -0.76 -15.84 4.15
C GLY A 83 -1.18 -14.71 3.20
N MET A 84 -0.24 -14.12 2.47
CA MET A 84 -0.52 -13.22 1.35
C MET A 84 -0.68 -14.03 0.07
N ALA A 85 -1.71 -13.73 -0.72
CA ALA A 85 -1.87 -14.34 -2.04
C ALA A 85 -0.73 -13.92 -2.96
N LEU A 86 -0.28 -14.83 -3.82
CA LEU A 86 0.75 -14.53 -4.82
C LEU A 86 0.25 -13.48 -5.81
N SER A 87 1.18 -12.73 -6.38
CA SER A 87 0.87 -11.80 -7.47
C SER A 87 0.26 -12.56 -8.65
N SER A 88 -0.83 -12.05 -9.18
CA SER A 88 -1.45 -12.57 -10.41
C SER A 88 -0.62 -12.31 -11.67
N ASN A 89 0.56 -11.68 -11.56
CA ASN A 89 1.38 -11.19 -12.66
C ASN A 89 0.63 -10.24 -13.63
N THR A 90 -0.47 -9.65 -13.17
CA THR A 90 -1.18 -8.60 -13.90
C THR A 90 -0.82 -7.23 -13.35
N THR A 91 -1.17 -6.20 -14.06
CA THR A 91 -1.02 -4.81 -13.58
C THR A 91 -1.95 -4.49 -12.41
N SER A 92 -2.98 -5.32 -12.17
CA SER A 92 -3.92 -5.20 -11.05
C SER A 92 -3.48 -6.04 -9.85
N SER A 93 -3.65 -5.51 -8.64
CA SER A 93 -3.47 -6.24 -7.38
C SER A 93 -4.78 -6.79 -6.80
N ARG A 94 -5.85 -6.81 -7.58
CA ARG A 94 -7.20 -7.13 -7.12
C ARG A 94 -7.33 -8.49 -6.42
N SER A 95 -6.67 -9.52 -6.93
CA SER A 95 -6.71 -10.88 -6.36
C SER A 95 -5.71 -11.10 -5.23
N GLN A 96 -4.90 -10.09 -4.91
CA GLN A 96 -3.86 -10.20 -3.90
C GLN A 96 -4.43 -9.88 -2.52
N SER A 97 -4.85 -10.91 -1.83
CA SER A 97 -5.48 -10.85 -0.52
C SER A 97 -4.53 -11.30 0.60
N LEU A 98 -4.76 -10.81 1.80
CA LEU A 98 -4.10 -11.26 3.02
C LEU A 98 -5.09 -12.13 3.80
N ARG A 99 -4.78 -13.42 3.96
CA ARG A 99 -5.69 -14.43 4.56
C ARG A 99 -7.08 -14.45 3.89
N GLY A 100 -7.11 -14.31 2.55
CA GLY A 100 -8.34 -14.32 1.75
C GLY A 100 -9.17 -13.03 1.79
N ARG A 101 -8.66 -11.94 2.39
CA ARG A 101 -9.37 -10.66 2.52
C ARG A 101 -8.50 -9.49 2.08
N SER A 102 -9.12 -8.38 1.72
CA SER A 102 -8.40 -7.14 1.36
C SER A 102 -7.66 -6.57 2.57
N ALA A 103 -6.39 -6.21 2.37
CA ALA A 103 -5.59 -5.50 3.36
C ALA A 103 -5.64 -3.98 3.11
N LEU A 104 -5.55 -3.20 4.17
CA LEU A 104 -5.35 -1.76 4.08
C LEU A 104 -3.87 -1.47 3.83
N ILE A 105 -3.56 -0.76 2.75
CA ILE A 105 -2.20 -0.38 2.38
C ILE A 105 -1.91 1.04 2.85
N LEU A 106 -0.79 1.21 3.55
CA LEU A 106 -0.31 2.50 4.03
C LEU A 106 1.11 2.78 3.54
N ILE A 107 1.47 4.05 3.41
CA ILE A 107 2.84 4.55 3.31
C ILE A 107 3.08 5.48 4.50
N ASP A 108 4.04 5.18 5.36
CA ASP A 108 4.31 5.92 6.62
C ASP A 108 3.02 6.20 7.43
N GLY A 109 2.09 5.21 7.46
CA GLY A 109 0.81 5.33 8.13
C GLY A 109 -0.30 6.02 7.31
N ILE A 110 -0.05 6.53 6.09
CA ILE A 110 -1.04 7.23 5.26
C ILE A 110 -1.76 6.25 4.33
N PRO A 111 -3.10 6.19 4.32
CA PRO A 111 -3.86 5.24 3.51
C PRO A 111 -3.69 5.46 2.01
N GLN A 112 -3.29 4.40 1.31
CA GLN A 112 -3.26 4.32 -0.15
C GLN A 112 -4.56 3.73 -0.70
N SER A 113 -5.11 2.75 -0.01
CA SER A 113 -6.38 2.11 -0.39
C SER A 113 -7.55 3.09 -0.30
N THR A 114 -8.54 2.92 -1.19
CA THR A 114 -9.78 3.67 -1.15
C THR A 114 -10.99 2.72 -1.11
N PRO A 115 -11.75 2.73 0.01
CA PRO A 115 -12.92 1.87 0.15
C PRO A 115 -14.11 2.26 -0.75
N LEU A 116 -14.17 3.50 -1.22
CA LEU A 116 -15.23 3.96 -2.12
C LEU A 116 -15.17 3.27 -3.47
N ARG A 117 -13.96 3.08 -4.01
CA ARG A 117 -13.71 2.34 -5.24
C ARG A 117 -12.27 1.84 -5.23
N SER A 118 -12.08 0.53 -5.12
CA SER A 118 -10.75 -0.05 -5.20
C SER A 118 -10.03 0.38 -6.47
N THR A 119 -8.81 0.88 -6.32
CA THR A 119 -7.98 1.27 -7.45
C THR A 119 -7.32 0.08 -8.12
N ASP A 120 -7.29 -1.07 -7.41
CA ASP A 120 -6.55 -2.28 -7.80
C ASP A 120 -5.04 -2.00 -8.07
N ARG A 121 -4.51 -0.87 -7.55
CA ARG A 121 -3.13 -0.39 -7.75
C ARG A 121 -2.46 0.10 -6.46
N ASP A 122 -3.12 -0.02 -5.33
CA ASP A 122 -2.68 0.52 -4.04
C ASP A 122 -1.37 -0.08 -3.52
N ILE A 123 -1.04 -1.32 -3.90
CA ILE A 123 0.26 -1.94 -3.61
C ILE A 123 1.39 -1.34 -4.47
N ARG A 124 1.08 -0.82 -5.68
CA ARG A 124 2.06 -0.25 -6.62
C ARG A 124 2.01 1.27 -6.62
N THR A 125 2.35 1.86 -5.49
CA THR A 125 2.28 3.32 -5.26
C THR A 125 3.64 3.93 -4.91
N ILE A 126 4.66 3.09 -4.72
CA ILE A 126 6.02 3.48 -4.39
C ILE A 126 7.01 2.46 -4.96
N ASP A 127 8.20 2.92 -5.26
CA ASP A 127 9.29 2.06 -5.72
C ASP A 127 10.01 1.40 -4.53
N VAL A 128 10.43 0.14 -4.71
CA VAL A 128 11.11 -0.65 -3.66
C VAL A 128 12.40 0.00 -3.17
N SER A 129 13.08 0.81 -3.98
CA SER A 129 14.30 1.52 -3.58
C SER A 129 14.08 2.60 -2.52
N ALA A 130 12.86 3.12 -2.43
CA ALA A 130 12.46 4.14 -1.47
C ALA A 130 12.04 3.57 -0.10
N ILE A 131 12.01 2.22 0.04
CA ILE A 131 11.45 1.53 1.20
C ILE A 131 12.57 1.13 2.16
N ASP A 132 12.36 1.39 3.44
CA ASP A 132 13.20 0.92 4.54
C ASP A 132 12.81 -0.50 4.94
N HIS A 133 11.56 -0.68 5.37
CA HIS A 133 10.99 -1.98 5.71
C HIS A 133 9.48 -1.98 5.52
N ILE A 134 8.86 -3.14 5.59
CA ILE A 134 7.41 -3.29 5.48
C ILE A 134 6.90 -4.06 6.70
N GLU A 135 5.88 -3.51 7.33
CA GLU A 135 5.19 -4.12 8.47
C GLU A 135 3.84 -4.67 8.00
N VAL A 136 3.61 -5.96 8.20
CA VAL A 136 2.34 -6.62 7.87
C VAL A 136 1.70 -7.16 9.14
N VAL A 137 0.61 -6.55 9.57
CA VAL A 137 -0.25 -7.04 10.67
C VAL A 137 -1.37 -7.85 10.05
N LYS A 138 -1.42 -9.14 10.38
CA LYS A 138 -2.38 -10.08 9.81
C LYS A 138 -3.66 -10.14 10.64
N GLY A 139 -4.78 -10.33 9.96
CA GLY A 139 -6.10 -10.29 10.59
C GLY A 139 -6.65 -8.88 10.69
N SER A 140 -7.95 -8.77 10.92
CA SER A 140 -8.64 -7.49 11.03
C SER A 140 -8.02 -6.59 12.10
N THR A 141 -8.05 -5.28 11.90
CA THR A 141 -7.60 -4.32 12.92
C THR A 141 -8.53 -3.12 13.00
N ALA A 142 -8.91 -2.76 14.22
CA ALA A 142 -9.71 -1.58 14.50
C ALA A 142 -8.93 -0.27 14.38
N LEU A 143 -7.60 -0.30 14.55
CA LEU A 143 -6.78 0.88 14.80
C LEU A 143 -6.68 1.87 13.63
N TYR A 144 -6.80 1.39 12.40
CA TYR A 144 -6.68 2.22 11.19
C TYR A 144 -8.02 2.39 10.45
N GLY A 145 -9.13 1.81 10.99
CA GLY A 145 -10.49 2.04 10.54
C GLY A 145 -10.86 1.36 9.22
N ASN A 146 -11.59 2.08 8.41
CA ASN A 146 -12.21 1.59 7.18
C ASN A 146 -11.21 0.97 6.18
N GLY A 147 -11.44 -0.29 5.81
CA GLY A 147 -10.64 -1.05 4.84
C GLY A 147 -9.71 -2.11 5.42
N ALA A 148 -9.51 -2.17 6.75
CA ALA A 148 -8.60 -3.11 7.40
C ALA A 148 -9.27 -4.44 7.78
N ILE A 149 -9.99 -5.09 6.84
CA ILE A 149 -10.73 -6.34 7.11
C ILE A 149 -9.87 -7.60 7.00
N GLY A 150 -8.79 -7.59 6.22
CA GLY A 150 -7.81 -8.68 6.10
C GLY A 150 -6.54 -8.44 6.87
N GLY A 151 -6.31 -7.20 7.27
CA GLY A 151 -5.09 -6.76 7.95
C GLY A 151 -4.59 -5.44 7.41
N LEU A 152 -3.34 -5.15 7.74
CA LEU A 152 -2.67 -3.89 7.45
C LEU A 152 -1.29 -4.16 6.87
N ILE A 153 -0.92 -3.45 5.82
CA ILE A 153 0.42 -3.43 5.24
C ILE A 153 0.91 -1.98 5.28
N ASN A 154 1.89 -1.69 6.12
CA ASN A 154 2.47 -0.37 6.23
C ASN A 154 3.88 -0.37 5.62
N ILE A 155 4.05 0.40 4.58
CA ILE A 155 5.31 0.58 3.88
C ILE A 155 6.02 1.75 4.53
N ILE A 156 7.13 1.48 5.21
CA ILE A 156 7.95 2.51 5.86
C ILE A 156 9.01 2.99 4.90
N THR A 157 9.02 4.29 4.61
CA THR A 157 10.00 4.90 3.71
C THR A 157 11.34 5.13 4.41
N LYS A 158 12.41 5.07 3.63
CA LYS A 158 13.77 5.35 4.12
C LYS A 158 13.87 6.74 4.73
N LYS A 159 14.80 6.88 5.66
CA LYS A 159 15.26 8.14 6.24
C LYS A 159 16.77 8.09 6.42
N ASP A 160 17.43 9.24 6.50
CA ASP A 160 18.86 9.24 6.85
C ASP A 160 19.05 8.81 8.31
N VAL A 161 19.94 7.86 8.51
CA VAL A 161 20.37 7.36 9.81
C VAL A 161 21.89 7.38 9.96
N THR A 162 22.62 7.90 8.96
CA THR A 162 24.09 7.82 8.89
C THR A 162 24.79 8.92 9.67
N GLY A 163 24.10 10.06 9.89
CA GLY A 163 24.69 11.27 10.49
C GLY A 163 25.76 11.94 9.64
N LYS A 164 26.00 11.48 8.39
CA LYS A 164 26.93 12.13 7.46
C LYS A 164 26.25 13.37 6.86
N SER A 165 27.03 14.39 6.56
CA SER A 165 26.50 15.61 5.91
C SER A 165 25.97 15.33 4.52
N ILE A 166 26.59 14.40 3.79
CA ILE A 166 26.15 13.90 2.50
C ILE A 166 26.59 12.46 2.30
N ALA A 167 25.68 11.64 1.82
CA ALA A 167 25.95 10.29 1.36
C ALA A 167 25.02 9.97 0.18
N GLY A 168 25.36 8.96 -0.61
CA GLY A 168 24.52 8.59 -1.74
C GLY A 168 24.77 7.17 -2.20
N GLN A 169 23.80 6.66 -2.95
CA GLN A 169 23.86 5.33 -3.53
C GLN A 169 23.30 5.39 -4.95
N THR A 170 24.08 4.89 -5.92
CA THR A 170 23.66 4.71 -7.31
C THR A 170 23.51 3.20 -7.57
N SER A 171 22.39 2.80 -8.17
CA SER A 171 22.18 1.42 -8.61
C SER A 171 21.74 1.41 -10.06
N LEU A 172 22.46 0.66 -10.88
CA LEU A 172 22.10 0.38 -12.27
C LEU A 172 21.92 -1.13 -12.42
N SER A 173 20.80 -1.55 -12.98
CA SER A 173 20.53 -2.96 -13.23
C SER A 173 19.93 -3.17 -14.62
N GLY A 174 20.27 -4.33 -15.21
CA GLY A 174 19.68 -4.85 -16.44
C GLY A 174 18.98 -6.18 -16.18
N SER A 175 17.91 -6.46 -16.90
CA SER A 175 17.19 -7.72 -16.84
C SER A 175 16.88 -8.26 -18.23
N THR A 176 16.80 -9.58 -18.35
CA THR A 176 16.42 -10.25 -19.60
C THR A 176 15.67 -11.53 -19.29
N TYR A 177 14.65 -11.85 -20.07
CA TYR A 177 13.88 -13.08 -19.92
C TYR A 177 14.47 -14.29 -20.67
N ASN A 178 15.35 -14.06 -21.66
CA ASN A 178 15.84 -15.15 -22.52
C ASN A 178 17.29 -14.95 -22.98
N PHE A 179 18.16 -14.52 -22.08
CA PHE A 179 19.60 -14.33 -22.37
C PHE A 179 19.86 -13.51 -23.63
N PHE A 180 19.10 -12.41 -23.81
CA PHE A 180 19.23 -11.46 -24.92
C PHE A 180 18.85 -11.98 -26.32
N ARG A 181 18.26 -13.19 -26.44
CA ARG A 181 17.79 -13.71 -27.74
C ARG A 181 16.70 -12.83 -28.38
N GLN A 182 15.90 -12.17 -27.57
CA GLN A 182 14.85 -11.26 -28.05
C GLN A 182 15.01 -9.86 -27.41
N LYS A 183 15.17 -8.84 -28.25
CA LYS A 183 15.35 -7.45 -27.79
C LYS A 183 14.21 -6.93 -26.90
N ARG A 184 12.98 -7.42 -27.09
CA ARG A 184 11.80 -6.98 -26.30
C ARG A 184 11.80 -7.49 -24.86
N GLY A 185 12.43 -8.61 -24.57
CA GLY A 185 12.55 -9.17 -23.22
C GLY A 185 13.55 -8.46 -22.33
N GLN A 186 14.17 -7.36 -22.78
CA GLN A 186 15.19 -6.63 -22.03
C GLN A 186 14.57 -5.50 -21.21
N GLY A 187 15.00 -5.40 -19.97
CA GLY A 187 14.65 -4.33 -19.05
C GLY A 187 15.90 -3.65 -18.49
N TYR A 188 15.71 -2.46 -17.95
CA TYR A 188 16.75 -1.72 -17.24
C TYR A 188 16.13 -0.91 -16.10
N ARG A 189 16.96 -0.58 -15.12
CA ARG A 189 16.56 0.26 -14.00
C ARG A 189 17.75 1.06 -13.50
N LEU A 190 17.52 2.34 -13.29
CA LEU A 190 18.42 3.28 -12.64
C LEU A 190 17.76 3.76 -11.34
N ASN A 191 18.50 3.75 -10.26
CA ASN A 191 18.13 4.39 -9.02
C ASN A 191 19.27 5.25 -8.51
N GLN A 192 18.94 6.46 -8.08
CA GLN A 192 19.85 7.39 -7.43
C GLN A 192 19.25 7.82 -6.10
N GLN A 193 20.03 7.73 -5.05
CA GLN A 193 19.67 8.15 -3.72
C GLN A 193 20.74 9.10 -3.18
N LEU A 194 20.29 10.20 -2.57
CA LEU A 194 21.13 11.17 -1.85
C LEU A 194 20.49 11.40 -0.49
N TYR A 195 21.27 11.40 0.56
CA TYR A 195 20.81 11.61 1.93
C TYR A 195 21.90 12.17 2.81
N GLY A 196 21.50 12.81 3.90
CA GLY A 196 22.45 13.38 4.84
C GLY A 196 21.80 14.16 5.96
N THR A 197 22.64 14.55 6.92
CA THR A 197 22.26 15.40 8.06
C THR A 197 23.23 16.57 8.17
N VAL A 198 22.69 17.80 8.17
CA VAL A 198 23.45 19.04 8.33
C VAL A 198 22.86 19.83 9.51
N GLY A 199 23.53 19.81 10.64
CA GLY A 199 23.04 20.43 11.88
C GLY A 199 21.70 19.82 12.32
N LYS A 200 20.65 20.62 12.33
CA LYS A 200 19.28 20.20 12.73
C LYS A 200 18.44 19.69 11.56
N PHE A 201 18.97 19.72 10.35
CA PHE A 201 18.26 19.36 9.11
C PHE A 201 18.76 18.02 8.59
N ASP A 202 17.85 17.08 8.33
CA ASP A 202 18.12 15.83 7.62
C ASP A 202 17.28 15.73 6.35
N TYR A 203 17.84 15.09 5.35
CA TYR A 203 17.21 14.96 4.06
C TYR A 203 17.46 13.59 3.41
N LEU A 204 16.50 13.15 2.63
CA LEU A 204 16.63 12.02 1.72
C LEU A 204 15.89 12.36 0.43
N VAL A 205 16.59 12.20 -0.68
CA VAL A 205 16.03 12.31 -2.04
C VAL A 205 16.32 11.00 -2.76
N ASN A 206 15.29 10.34 -3.26
CA ASN A 206 15.40 9.11 -4.04
C ASN A 206 14.71 9.27 -5.37
N GLY A 207 15.40 8.95 -6.46
CA GLY A 207 14.85 8.89 -7.81
C GLY A 207 15.05 7.51 -8.40
N ALA A 208 13.98 6.91 -8.96
CA ALA A 208 14.05 5.65 -9.65
C ALA A 208 13.38 5.77 -11.02
N PHE A 209 14.01 5.22 -12.03
CA PHE A 209 13.48 5.12 -13.38
C PHE A 209 13.81 3.74 -13.94
N GLY A 210 12.86 3.09 -14.60
CA GLY A 210 13.08 1.79 -15.18
C GLY A 210 12.08 1.41 -16.26
N ARG A 211 12.44 0.39 -17.01
CA ARG A 211 11.59 -0.29 -17.98
C ARG A 211 11.69 -1.80 -17.75
N THR A 212 10.56 -2.46 -17.62
CA THR A 212 10.45 -3.92 -17.72
C THR A 212 10.29 -4.32 -19.18
N GLY A 213 11.06 -5.31 -19.66
CA GLY A 213 10.85 -5.87 -20.98
C GLY A 213 9.57 -6.71 -21.07
N SER A 214 9.18 -7.09 -22.29
CA SER A 214 8.05 -8.00 -22.50
C SER A 214 8.31 -9.34 -21.80
N SER A 215 7.35 -9.82 -21.03
CA SER A 215 7.43 -11.12 -20.38
C SER A 215 7.32 -12.24 -21.41
N ILE A 216 8.14 -13.29 -21.24
CA ILE A 216 8.25 -14.42 -22.17
C ILE A 216 8.09 -15.71 -21.35
N ASP A 217 7.33 -16.66 -21.86
CA ASP A 217 7.15 -17.97 -21.23
C ASP A 217 8.30 -18.94 -21.55
N GLY A 218 8.27 -20.15 -20.99
CA GLY A 218 9.30 -21.16 -21.20
C GLY A 218 9.40 -21.69 -22.64
N SER A 219 8.36 -21.50 -23.47
CA SER A 219 8.36 -21.84 -24.90
C SER A 219 8.86 -20.70 -25.79
N GLY A 220 9.19 -19.55 -25.22
CA GLY A 220 9.66 -18.37 -25.95
C GLY A 220 8.55 -17.47 -26.49
N GLN A 221 7.30 -17.72 -26.10
CA GLN A 221 6.16 -16.90 -26.53
C GLN A 221 5.98 -15.69 -25.60
N PHE A 222 5.58 -14.56 -26.14
CA PHE A 222 5.23 -13.41 -25.32
C PHE A 222 3.97 -13.70 -24.51
N ILE A 223 4.02 -13.43 -23.21
CA ILE A 223 2.84 -13.47 -22.34
C ILE A 223 1.93 -12.32 -22.75
N SER A 224 0.62 -12.55 -22.71
CA SER A 224 -0.38 -11.51 -23.03
C SER A 224 -0.12 -10.22 -22.23
N PRO A 225 -0.06 -9.05 -22.87
CA PRO A 225 0.19 -7.78 -22.18
C PRO A 225 -0.86 -7.48 -21.10
N ARG A 226 -2.07 -8.01 -21.26
CA ARG A 226 -3.15 -7.87 -20.28
C ARG A 226 -2.86 -8.55 -18.95
N TYR A 227 -2.05 -9.61 -18.95
CA TYR A 227 -1.76 -10.41 -17.76
C TYR A 227 -0.33 -10.22 -17.25
N GLY A 228 0.49 -9.44 -17.91
CA GLY A 228 1.88 -9.23 -17.55
C GLY A 228 2.22 -7.76 -17.28
N LEU A 229 3.31 -7.56 -16.53
CA LEU A 229 3.89 -6.23 -16.27
C LEU A 229 4.96 -5.86 -17.29
N GLY A 230 5.01 -6.56 -18.44
CA GLY A 230 5.97 -6.32 -19.50
C GLY A 230 5.74 -5.00 -20.21
N ASP A 231 6.80 -4.48 -20.84
CA ASP A 231 6.82 -3.19 -21.56
C ASP A 231 6.33 -2.02 -20.71
N THR A 232 6.62 -2.04 -19.41
CA THR A 232 6.15 -1.02 -18.46
C THR A 232 7.30 -0.09 -18.06
N TYR A 233 7.09 1.20 -18.25
CA TYR A 233 7.95 2.25 -17.72
C TYR A 233 7.49 2.66 -16.34
N THR A 234 8.42 2.70 -15.39
CA THR A 234 8.16 3.16 -14.03
C THR A 234 9.05 4.36 -13.71
N THR A 235 8.48 5.32 -13.00
CA THR A 235 9.19 6.48 -12.44
C THR A 235 8.73 6.69 -11.02
N ASN A 236 9.68 6.86 -10.11
CA ASN A 236 9.40 7.24 -8.74
C ASN A 236 10.35 8.34 -8.30
N ALA A 237 9.84 9.28 -7.51
CA ALA A 237 10.62 10.29 -6.81
C ALA A 237 10.10 10.39 -5.38
N LEU A 238 11.00 10.24 -4.40
CA LEU A 238 10.72 10.44 -2.98
C LEU A 238 11.62 11.53 -2.44
N VAL A 239 11.03 12.49 -1.75
CA VAL A 239 11.74 13.51 -0.97
C VAL A 239 11.25 13.40 0.46
N LYS A 240 12.16 13.30 1.42
CA LYS A 240 11.88 13.31 2.84
C LYS A 240 12.81 14.30 3.52
N LEU A 241 12.25 15.25 4.24
CA LEU A 241 12.97 16.32 4.92
C LEU A 241 12.59 16.32 6.38
N GLY A 242 13.56 16.41 7.25
CA GLY A 242 13.36 16.51 8.68
C GLY A 242 14.08 17.72 9.28
N TYR A 243 13.47 18.34 10.25
CA TYR A 243 14.05 19.45 10.97
C TYR A 243 13.81 19.32 12.48
N ALA A 244 14.86 19.24 13.26
CA ALA A 244 14.82 19.24 14.71
C ALA A 244 14.67 20.69 15.22
N LEU A 245 13.45 21.11 15.53
CA LEU A 245 13.17 22.42 16.10
C LEU A 245 13.86 22.58 17.47
N SER A 246 13.80 21.50 18.27
CA SER A 246 14.47 21.37 19.56
C SER A 246 14.81 19.88 19.79
N PRO A 247 15.49 19.51 20.89
CA PRO A 247 15.73 18.09 21.22
C PRO A 247 14.45 17.25 21.36
N LYS A 248 13.32 17.91 21.72
CA LYS A 248 12.01 17.24 21.89
C LYS A 248 11.06 17.42 20.71
N ASN A 249 11.27 18.44 19.86
CA ASN A 249 10.34 18.82 18.81
C ASN A 249 10.95 18.63 17.43
N ARG A 250 10.22 17.94 16.56
CA ARG A 250 10.63 17.64 15.18
C ARG A 250 9.50 17.91 14.19
N LEU A 251 9.87 18.48 13.06
CA LEU A 251 9.02 18.61 11.88
C LEU A 251 9.55 17.68 10.79
N GLU A 252 8.66 16.96 10.13
CA GLU A 252 9.00 16.06 9.02
C GLU A 252 8.05 16.28 7.85
N PHE A 253 8.62 16.45 6.67
CA PHE A 253 7.88 16.52 5.40
C PHE A 253 8.25 15.33 4.53
N MET A 254 7.25 14.74 3.84
CA MET A 254 7.47 13.72 2.82
C MET A 254 6.63 14.05 1.58
N TYR A 255 7.24 13.83 0.43
CA TYR A 255 6.54 13.80 -0.86
C TYR A 255 7.01 12.60 -1.66
N ASN A 256 6.05 11.81 -2.17
CA ASN A 256 6.30 10.69 -3.07
C ASN A 256 5.48 10.85 -4.35
N PHE A 257 6.14 10.76 -5.48
CA PHE A 257 5.55 10.67 -6.80
C PHE A 257 5.81 9.27 -7.38
N TYR A 258 4.76 8.65 -7.92
CA TYR A 258 4.89 7.37 -8.62
C TYR A 258 4.11 7.39 -9.93
N ARG A 259 4.70 6.83 -10.98
CA ARG A 259 4.12 6.66 -12.30
C ARG A 259 4.49 5.28 -12.86
N SER A 260 3.54 4.62 -13.53
CA SER A 260 3.76 3.32 -14.15
C SER A 260 2.86 3.20 -15.39
N LEU A 261 3.44 3.19 -16.58
CA LEU A 261 2.72 3.12 -17.84
C LEU A 261 3.21 1.96 -18.69
N GLN A 262 2.28 1.16 -19.21
CA GLN A 262 2.58 0.09 -20.15
C GLN A 262 2.51 0.63 -21.59
N ASP A 263 3.66 0.74 -22.24
CA ASP A 263 3.78 1.07 -23.66
C ASP A 263 4.23 -0.19 -24.42
N THR A 264 3.29 -0.99 -24.87
CA THR A 264 3.55 -2.25 -25.56
C THR A 264 3.02 -2.24 -27.01
N LYS A 265 3.76 -2.90 -27.89
CA LYS A 265 3.31 -3.26 -29.26
C LYS A 265 2.71 -4.66 -29.34
N LEU A 266 2.46 -5.27 -28.19
CA LEU A 266 1.77 -6.55 -28.12
C LEU A 266 0.27 -6.31 -27.93
N ILE A 267 -0.53 -7.05 -28.64
CA ILE A 267 -1.98 -7.14 -28.45
C ILE A 267 -2.34 -8.50 -27.84
N PRO A 268 -3.36 -8.56 -26.95
CA PRO A 268 -3.74 -9.80 -26.30
C PRO A 268 -4.42 -10.75 -27.27
N SER A 269 -3.92 -11.98 -27.40
CA SER A 269 -4.61 -13.12 -28.00
C SER A 269 -5.20 -13.97 -26.88
N ALA A 270 -6.52 -14.14 -26.90
CA ALA A 270 -7.24 -14.85 -25.85
C ALA A 270 -6.82 -16.32 -25.75
N GLY A 271 -6.61 -16.80 -24.54
CA GLY A 271 -6.46 -18.21 -24.23
C GLY A 271 -7.81 -18.91 -24.02
N LYS A 272 -7.76 -20.22 -23.93
CA LYS A 272 -8.86 -21.09 -23.51
C LYS A 272 -8.33 -22.05 -22.44
N TYR A 273 -9.00 -22.09 -21.30
CA TYR A 273 -8.55 -22.89 -20.16
C TYR A 273 -8.23 -24.33 -20.56
N LEU A 274 -7.08 -24.84 -20.15
CA LEU A 274 -6.51 -26.16 -20.45
C LEU A 274 -6.29 -26.49 -21.93
N GLN A 275 -6.57 -25.58 -22.88
CA GLN A 275 -6.46 -25.84 -24.32
C GLN A 275 -5.46 -24.93 -25.02
N LYS A 276 -5.44 -23.64 -24.68
CA LYS A 276 -4.61 -22.63 -25.35
C LYS A 276 -4.18 -21.56 -24.37
N PRO A 277 -2.89 -21.25 -24.26
CA PRO A 277 -2.42 -20.13 -23.41
C PRO A 277 -2.88 -18.78 -23.98
N ALA A 278 -3.04 -17.80 -23.10
CA ALA A 278 -3.19 -16.42 -23.50
C ALA A 278 -1.80 -15.85 -23.82
N ILE A 279 -1.60 -15.39 -25.04
CA ILE A 279 -0.31 -14.88 -25.53
C ILE A 279 -0.40 -13.44 -26.00
N GLY A 280 0.76 -12.77 -26.06
CA GLY A 280 0.94 -11.49 -26.73
C GLY A 280 1.40 -11.69 -28.17
N ILE A 281 0.69 -11.11 -29.13
CA ILE A 281 1.10 -11.10 -30.53
C ILE A 281 1.44 -9.68 -30.96
N LEU A 282 2.41 -9.53 -31.85
CA LEU A 282 2.75 -8.22 -32.41
C LEU A 282 1.54 -7.65 -33.18
N GLY A 283 1.23 -6.40 -32.91
CA GLY A 283 0.13 -5.72 -33.59
C GLY A 283 0.01 -4.26 -33.14
N ASN A 284 -0.87 -3.54 -33.78
CA ASN A 284 -1.16 -2.15 -33.42
C ASN A 284 -2.23 -2.11 -32.33
N LYS A 285 -2.03 -1.25 -31.34
CA LYS A 285 -3.08 -0.90 -30.39
C LYS A 285 -4.30 -0.34 -31.15
N ASP A 286 -5.46 -0.51 -30.56
CA ASP A 286 -6.66 0.18 -31.03
C ASP A 286 -6.40 1.70 -31.01
N PRO A 287 -6.74 2.46 -32.07
CA PRO A 287 -6.49 3.90 -32.14
C PRO A 287 -7.11 4.69 -30.97
N GLN A 288 -8.18 4.17 -30.37
CA GLN A 288 -8.84 4.78 -29.21
C GLN A 288 -8.15 4.42 -27.88
N ALA A 289 -7.26 3.43 -27.87
CA ALA A 289 -6.60 2.98 -26.65
C ALA A 289 -5.46 3.91 -26.25
N VAL A 290 -5.43 4.30 -24.97
CA VAL A 290 -4.26 4.97 -24.37
C VAL A 290 -3.49 3.97 -23.49
N ASP A 291 -2.24 4.29 -23.18
CA ASP A 291 -1.40 3.44 -22.34
C ASP A 291 -2.06 3.21 -20.97
N GLU A 292 -2.16 1.94 -20.57
CA GLU A 292 -2.67 1.59 -19.24
C GLU A 292 -1.64 1.85 -18.15
N GLY A 293 -2.11 1.95 -16.92
CA GLY A 293 -1.28 2.10 -15.73
C GLY A 293 -1.56 3.38 -14.97
N THR A 294 -0.71 3.64 -13.99
CA THR A 294 -0.81 4.82 -13.13
C THR A 294 -0.17 6.03 -13.81
N ARG A 295 -0.99 7.00 -14.21
CA ARG A 295 -0.53 8.26 -14.81
C ARG A 295 0.25 9.10 -13.80
N TYR A 296 -0.27 9.15 -12.58
CA TYR A 296 0.38 9.73 -11.42
C TYR A 296 -0.23 9.19 -10.13
N ASN A 297 0.60 9.09 -9.12
CA ASN A 297 0.22 8.95 -7.73
C ASN A 297 1.11 9.88 -6.91
N HIS A 298 0.51 10.95 -6.37
CA HIS A 298 1.14 11.91 -5.49
C HIS A 298 0.72 11.59 -4.06
N ASN A 299 1.69 11.52 -3.16
CA ASN A 299 1.45 11.40 -1.72
C ASN A 299 2.33 12.41 -0.99
N SER A 300 1.78 13.09 -0.02
CA SER A 300 2.54 14.03 0.82
C SER A 300 2.01 14.08 2.24
N TYR A 301 2.90 14.35 3.18
CA TYR A 301 2.52 14.72 4.53
C TYR A 301 3.47 15.75 5.13
N LEU A 302 2.94 16.48 6.09
CA LEU A 302 3.69 17.26 7.06
C LEU A 302 3.33 16.74 8.44
N LYS A 303 4.34 16.31 9.21
CA LYS A 303 4.21 15.70 10.53
C LYS A 303 5.00 16.49 11.55
N PHE A 304 4.37 16.81 12.66
CA PHE A 304 4.98 17.38 13.86
C PHE A 304 4.99 16.33 14.96
N THR A 305 6.12 16.15 15.60
CA THR A 305 6.28 15.26 16.76
C THR A 305 6.87 16.05 17.91
N SER A 306 6.26 15.95 19.08
CA SER A 306 6.77 16.53 20.33
C SER A 306 6.89 15.42 21.35
N ARG A 307 8.10 15.18 21.84
CA ARG A 307 8.35 14.25 22.96
C ARG A 307 8.15 15.00 24.25
N GLU A 308 7.47 14.36 25.19
CA GLU A 308 7.20 14.94 26.52
C GLU A 308 6.56 16.35 26.42
N LEU A 309 5.53 16.49 25.57
CA LEU A 309 4.74 17.74 25.48
C LEU A 309 4.18 18.12 26.86
N PHE A 310 3.67 17.11 27.57
CA PHE A 310 3.38 17.14 29.00
C PHE A 310 4.18 16.04 29.67
N SER A 311 4.29 16.04 30.99
CA SER A 311 5.01 14.99 31.73
C SER A 311 4.58 13.60 31.24
N HIS A 312 5.53 12.81 30.71
CA HIS A 312 5.34 11.45 30.21
C HIS A 312 4.34 11.29 29.05
N THR A 313 4.05 12.38 28.32
CA THR A 313 3.11 12.35 27.19
C THR A 313 3.77 12.90 25.92
N ASP A 314 3.89 12.07 24.91
CA ASP A 314 4.30 12.44 23.55
C ASP A 314 3.09 12.90 22.74
N PHE A 315 3.31 13.78 21.78
CA PHE A 315 2.30 14.24 20.84
C PHE A 315 2.79 14.10 19.42
N GLU A 316 1.93 13.60 18.55
CA GLU A 316 2.13 13.58 17.10
C GLU A 316 0.91 14.16 16.40
N ALA A 317 1.15 15.05 15.45
CA ALA A 317 0.12 15.56 14.54
C ALA A 317 0.62 15.50 13.11
N SER A 318 -0.23 15.12 12.17
CA SER A 318 0.09 15.11 10.76
C SER A 318 -1.09 15.58 9.91
N ILE A 319 -0.77 16.31 8.86
CA ILE A 319 -1.68 16.60 7.74
C ILE A 319 -1.14 15.88 6.51
N PHE A 320 -2.01 15.31 5.69
CA PHE A 320 -1.60 14.57 4.52
C PHE A 320 -2.56 14.72 3.35
N GLY A 321 -2.04 14.51 2.15
CA GLY A 321 -2.83 14.51 0.94
C GLY A 321 -2.32 13.51 -0.08
N SER A 322 -3.22 12.98 -0.90
CA SER A 322 -2.86 12.14 -2.04
C SER A 322 -3.77 12.40 -3.24
N SER A 323 -3.23 12.16 -4.44
CA SER A 323 -3.97 12.23 -5.69
C SER A 323 -3.49 11.14 -6.63
N LEU A 324 -4.41 10.28 -7.05
CA LEU A 324 -4.16 9.15 -7.94
C LEU A 324 -4.99 9.26 -9.21
N TYR A 325 -4.38 8.95 -10.34
CA TYR A 325 -5.06 8.70 -11.60
C TYR A 325 -4.47 7.45 -12.25
N THR A 326 -5.28 6.39 -12.37
CA THR A 326 -4.90 5.13 -13.00
C THR A 326 -5.89 4.75 -14.09
N ILE A 327 -5.38 4.19 -15.19
CA ILE A 327 -6.14 3.76 -16.37
C ILE A 327 -6.01 2.25 -16.46
N PHE A 328 -7.13 1.58 -16.70
CA PHE A 328 -7.20 0.13 -16.87
C PHE A 328 -7.03 -0.28 -18.35
N ASP A 329 -7.10 -1.59 -18.61
CA ASP A 329 -6.99 -2.17 -19.94
C ASP A 329 -8.12 -1.69 -20.89
N PHE A 330 -7.76 -1.48 -22.15
CA PHE A 330 -8.73 -1.19 -23.20
C PHE A 330 -9.58 -2.43 -23.51
N ARG A 331 -10.88 -2.20 -23.68
CA ARG A 331 -11.86 -3.23 -24.00
C ARG A 331 -12.54 -2.94 -25.31
N LYS A 332 -12.38 -3.84 -26.29
CA LYS A 332 -13.19 -3.81 -27.51
C LYS A 332 -14.63 -4.15 -27.19
N ALA A 333 -15.56 -3.57 -27.94
CA ALA A 333 -16.96 -3.96 -27.94
C ALA A 333 -17.08 -5.47 -28.15
N ASN A 334 -17.89 -6.11 -27.32
CA ASN A 334 -18.15 -7.54 -27.42
C ASN A 334 -19.65 -7.79 -27.26
N PRO A 335 -20.35 -8.21 -28.34
CA PRO A 335 -21.80 -8.46 -28.31
C PRO A 335 -22.20 -9.53 -27.26
N ALA A 336 -21.30 -10.51 -26.97
CA ALA A 336 -21.56 -11.54 -25.97
C ALA A 336 -21.42 -11.02 -24.53
N GLN A 337 -20.64 -9.96 -24.31
CA GLN A 337 -20.42 -9.35 -23.02
C GLN A 337 -20.42 -7.81 -23.16
N PRO A 338 -21.56 -7.22 -23.52
CA PRO A 338 -21.64 -5.79 -23.79
C PRO A 338 -21.36 -4.98 -22.52
N ARG A 339 -20.72 -3.83 -22.72
CA ARG A 339 -20.46 -2.82 -21.69
C ARG A 339 -20.55 -1.46 -22.33
N TRP A 340 -20.88 -0.45 -21.51
CA TRP A 340 -20.82 0.94 -21.92
C TRP A 340 -21.62 1.19 -23.21
N GLU A 341 -22.88 0.70 -23.24
CA GLU A 341 -23.81 0.80 -24.37
C GLU A 341 -23.35 0.02 -25.62
N GLY A 342 -22.61 -1.08 -25.39
CA GLY A 342 -22.07 -1.93 -26.45
C GLY A 342 -20.86 -1.35 -27.18
N THR A 343 -20.25 -0.27 -26.63
CA THR A 343 -19.08 0.39 -27.24
C THR A 343 -17.76 -0.17 -26.73
N SER A 344 -16.70 0.07 -27.49
CA SER A 344 -15.34 -0.06 -27.01
C SER A 344 -15.02 1.07 -26.02
N GLY A 345 -14.03 0.86 -25.15
CA GLY A 345 -13.61 1.92 -24.25
C GLY A 345 -12.56 1.49 -23.23
N GLN A 346 -12.20 2.42 -22.38
CA GLN A 346 -11.17 2.24 -21.36
C GLN A 346 -11.55 3.02 -20.11
N SER A 347 -11.65 2.33 -18.99
CA SER A 347 -12.00 2.97 -17.73
C SER A 347 -10.76 3.42 -16.95
N ALA A 348 -10.96 4.40 -16.11
CA ALA A 348 -9.93 4.92 -15.20
C ALA A 348 -10.51 5.13 -13.81
N VAL A 349 -9.66 5.22 -12.79
CA VAL A 349 -10.04 5.69 -11.46
C VAL A 349 -9.25 6.95 -11.14
N LYS A 350 -9.96 7.96 -10.67
CA LYS A 350 -9.41 9.19 -10.09
C LYS A 350 -9.76 9.22 -8.61
N ASP A 351 -8.75 9.38 -7.77
CA ASP A 351 -8.91 9.43 -6.32
C ASP A 351 -8.14 10.62 -5.74
N ARG A 352 -8.74 11.29 -4.77
CA ARG A 352 -8.12 12.38 -4.01
C ARG A 352 -8.44 12.21 -2.55
N LYS A 353 -7.42 12.33 -1.71
CA LYS A 353 -7.56 12.27 -0.26
C LYS A 353 -6.92 13.50 0.37
N PHE A 354 -7.50 13.92 1.45
CA PHE A 354 -6.93 14.88 2.39
C PHE A 354 -7.31 14.43 3.79
N GLY A 355 -6.39 14.53 4.72
CA GLY A 355 -6.70 14.17 6.10
C GLY A 355 -5.74 14.79 7.09
N PHE A 356 -6.12 14.66 8.34
CA PHE A 356 -5.23 14.94 9.45
C PHE A 356 -5.37 13.86 10.53
N ARG A 357 -4.33 13.69 11.29
CA ARG A 357 -4.25 12.76 12.42
C ARG A 357 -3.61 13.46 13.60
N THR A 358 -4.15 13.21 14.77
CA THR A 358 -3.57 13.63 16.03
C THR A 358 -3.50 12.45 16.97
N GLN A 359 -2.42 12.36 17.73
CA GLN A 359 -2.20 11.27 18.66
C GLN A 359 -1.44 11.78 19.88
N PHE A 360 -1.94 11.43 21.05
CA PHE A 360 -1.24 11.54 22.32
C PHE A 360 -0.83 10.14 22.79
N SER A 361 0.38 10.01 23.28
CA SER A 361 0.92 8.75 23.82
C SER A 361 1.47 9.00 25.22
N SER A 362 0.79 8.50 26.22
CA SER A 362 1.11 8.71 27.64
C SER A 362 1.58 7.41 28.27
N ARG A 363 2.63 7.47 29.07
CA ARG A 363 3.08 6.36 29.90
C ARG A 363 2.63 6.59 31.34
N LEU A 364 1.71 5.75 31.82
CA LEU A 364 1.18 5.77 33.17
C LEU A 364 1.88 4.66 33.96
N ILE A 365 2.62 5.02 35.00
CA ILE A 365 3.37 4.08 35.84
C ILE A 365 2.58 3.91 37.14
N PHE A 366 2.18 2.68 37.43
CA PHE A 366 1.46 2.35 38.67
C PHE A 366 2.39 1.76 39.75
N SER A 367 3.41 1.02 39.30
CA SER A 367 4.48 0.47 40.13
C SER A 367 5.65 0.07 39.25
N ASP A 368 6.76 -0.36 39.84
CA ASP A 368 7.94 -0.88 39.11
C ASP A 368 7.61 -2.09 38.22
N ASN A 369 6.55 -2.82 38.56
CA ASN A 369 6.09 -4.02 37.85
C ASN A 369 4.82 -3.81 37.02
N ALA A 370 4.24 -2.61 36.99
CA ALA A 370 2.99 -2.34 36.29
C ALA A 370 2.97 -0.93 35.68
N PHE A 371 2.84 -0.86 34.36
CA PHE A 371 2.66 0.40 33.64
C PHE A 371 1.73 0.22 32.44
N THR A 372 1.11 1.30 32.04
CA THR A 372 0.23 1.34 30.86
C THR A 372 0.71 2.40 29.87
N HIS A 373 0.89 2.00 28.63
CA HIS A 373 0.92 2.93 27.51
C HIS A 373 -0.53 3.21 27.08
N LEU A 374 -0.94 4.45 27.17
CA LEU A 374 -2.23 4.96 26.76
C LEU A 374 -2.04 5.81 25.51
N VAL A 375 -2.67 5.41 24.40
CA VAL A 375 -2.67 6.18 23.16
C VAL A 375 -4.10 6.55 22.81
N TYR A 376 -4.34 7.82 22.56
CA TYR A 376 -5.64 8.34 22.16
C TYR A 376 -5.48 9.46 21.14
N GLY A 377 -6.48 9.64 20.33
CA GLY A 377 -6.39 10.64 19.28
C GLY A 377 -7.60 10.68 18.37
N TYR A 378 -7.40 11.36 17.27
CA TYR A 378 -8.47 11.59 16.30
C TYR A 378 -7.90 11.58 14.88
N ASP A 379 -8.57 10.82 14.00
CA ASP A 379 -8.30 10.78 12.57
C ASP A 379 -9.46 11.44 11.80
N TYR A 380 -9.12 12.28 10.84
CA TYR A 380 -10.05 12.77 9.84
C TYR A 380 -9.57 12.41 8.45
N LEU A 381 -10.46 11.91 7.60
CA LEU A 381 -10.17 11.60 6.21
C LEU A 381 -11.31 12.09 5.30
N PHE A 382 -10.99 13.02 4.42
CA PHE A 382 -11.77 13.34 3.24
C PHE A 382 -11.30 12.49 2.07
N ASN A 383 -12.22 11.86 1.34
CA ASN A 383 -11.91 11.10 0.13
C ASN A 383 -12.91 11.45 -0.97
N LYS A 384 -12.40 11.69 -2.17
CA LYS A 384 -13.21 11.97 -3.37
C LYS A 384 -12.75 11.06 -4.50
N THR A 385 -13.64 10.20 -5.00
CA THR A 385 -13.31 9.14 -5.97
C THR A 385 -14.33 9.07 -7.08
N ALA A 386 -13.86 8.87 -8.33
CA ALA A 386 -14.72 8.63 -9.51
C ALA A 386 -14.11 7.56 -10.39
N GLN A 387 -14.95 6.93 -11.23
CA GLN A 387 -14.50 6.04 -12.29
C GLN A 387 -14.99 6.55 -13.65
N PRO A 388 -14.29 7.51 -14.28
CA PRO A 388 -14.59 7.94 -15.64
C PRO A 388 -14.13 6.90 -16.66
N LEU A 389 -14.69 6.96 -17.87
CA LEU A 389 -14.07 6.42 -19.08
C LEU A 389 -13.10 7.46 -19.65
N VAL A 390 -12.16 7.00 -20.47
CA VAL A 390 -11.18 7.89 -21.14
C VAL A 390 -11.86 8.86 -22.12
N ASP A 391 -13.00 8.47 -22.67
CA ASP A 391 -13.84 9.29 -23.56
C ASP A 391 -14.67 10.38 -22.85
N GLY A 392 -14.60 10.46 -21.51
CA GLY A 392 -15.27 11.48 -20.71
C GLY A 392 -16.58 11.05 -20.06
N ARG A 393 -17.18 9.94 -20.48
CA ARG A 393 -18.35 9.37 -19.79
C ARG A 393 -17.98 8.92 -18.38
N TYR A 394 -18.94 8.87 -17.47
CA TYR A 394 -18.72 8.38 -16.10
C TYR A 394 -19.37 7.01 -15.92
N TRP A 395 -18.57 5.98 -15.62
CA TRP A 395 -19.08 4.69 -15.19
C TRP A 395 -19.49 4.70 -13.71
N MET A 396 -18.82 5.53 -12.91
CA MET A 396 -19.17 5.88 -11.54
C MET A 396 -18.92 7.37 -11.36
N PRO A 397 -19.93 8.14 -10.89
CA PRO A 397 -19.77 9.58 -10.67
C PRO A 397 -18.78 9.87 -9.52
N TRP A 398 -18.52 11.15 -9.28
CA TRP A 398 -17.73 11.56 -8.14
C TRP A 398 -18.47 11.30 -6.83
N LEU A 399 -17.98 10.34 -6.04
CA LEU A 399 -18.38 10.12 -4.66
C LEU A 399 -17.47 10.94 -3.74
N THR A 400 -18.04 11.51 -2.68
CA THR A 400 -17.27 12.18 -1.63
C THR A 400 -17.55 11.52 -0.30
N SER A 401 -16.54 11.36 0.53
CA SER A 401 -16.66 10.78 1.86
C SER A 401 -15.91 11.61 2.88
N ASN A 402 -16.53 11.81 4.04
CA ASN A 402 -15.90 12.36 5.24
C ASN A 402 -15.93 11.29 6.32
N ASN A 403 -14.79 10.95 6.87
CA ASN A 403 -14.65 10.03 7.99
C ASN A 403 -14.04 10.75 9.19
N HIS A 404 -14.74 10.71 10.31
CA HIS A 404 -14.35 11.24 11.62
C HIS A 404 -14.14 10.04 12.55
N ALA A 405 -12.98 9.92 13.17
CA ALA A 405 -12.67 8.70 13.91
C ALA A 405 -11.80 8.95 15.16
N PRO A 406 -12.43 9.22 16.32
CA PRO A 406 -11.74 9.13 17.60
C PRO A 406 -11.36 7.67 17.90
N PHE A 407 -10.21 7.49 18.55
CA PHE A 407 -9.71 6.19 18.95
C PHE A 407 -9.00 6.26 20.30
N LEU A 408 -8.97 5.12 20.96
CA LEU A 408 -8.25 4.88 22.22
C LEU A 408 -7.58 3.51 22.14
N GLN A 409 -6.36 3.41 22.64
CA GLN A 409 -5.65 2.15 22.80
C GLN A 409 -4.87 2.15 24.11
N THR A 410 -4.90 1.02 24.79
CA THR A 410 -4.05 0.77 25.96
C THR A 410 -3.20 -0.46 25.75
N LYS A 411 -1.99 -0.44 26.29
CA LYS A 411 -1.13 -1.59 26.47
C LYS A 411 -0.62 -1.56 27.90
N THR A 412 -1.16 -2.44 28.73
CA THR A 412 -0.73 -2.63 30.12
C THR A 412 0.29 -3.74 30.18
N THR A 413 1.49 -3.45 30.67
CA THR A 413 2.52 -4.44 30.95
C THR A 413 2.55 -4.70 32.45
N LEU A 414 2.38 -5.96 32.81
CA LEU A 414 2.42 -6.45 34.19
C LEU A 414 3.63 -7.35 34.35
N TRP A 415 4.31 -7.23 35.49
CA TRP A 415 5.52 -8.02 35.84
C TRP A 415 6.59 -8.03 34.74
N GLN A 416 6.58 -7.02 33.85
CA GLN A 416 7.48 -6.88 32.69
C GLN A 416 7.32 -7.94 31.60
N TRP A 417 6.49 -8.97 31.77
CA TRP A 417 6.35 -10.09 30.83
C TRP A 417 4.91 -10.40 30.37
N LEU A 418 3.90 -9.88 31.03
CA LEU A 418 2.51 -10.05 30.60
C LEU A 418 1.99 -8.74 30.02
N ASN A 419 1.60 -8.76 28.76
CA ASN A 419 1.03 -7.59 28.11
C ASN A 419 -0.46 -7.83 27.84
N VAL A 420 -1.30 -6.89 28.26
CA VAL A 420 -2.73 -6.84 27.98
C VAL A 420 -3.01 -5.62 27.15
N LYS A 421 -3.63 -5.81 26.00
CA LYS A 421 -3.99 -4.76 25.07
C LYS A 421 -5.49 -4.61 24.96
N PHE A 422 -5.94 -3.38 24.85
CA PHE A 422 -7.29 -3.03 24.49
C PHE A 422 -7.26 -1.85 23.53
N GLY A 423 -8.13 -1.86 22.53
CA GLY A 423 -8.31 -0.73 21.64
C GLY A 423 -9.77 -0.60 21.24
N ALA A 424 -10.19 0.63 21.08
CA ALA A 424 -11.51 1.00 20.57
C ALA A 424 -11.38 2.15 19.57
N ARG A 425 -12.17 2.10 18.52
CA ARG A 425 -12.29 3.15 17.52
C ARG A 425 -13.75 3.32 17.12
N TYR A 426 -14.17 4.55 16.99
CA TYR A 426 -15.47 4.90 16.44
C TYR A 426 -15.27 5.59 15.09
N ASP A 427 -15.84 5.04 14.03
CA ASP A 427 -15.83 5.65 12.69
C ASP A 427 -17.22 6.18 12.38
N PHE A 428 -17.32 7.50 12.17
CA PHE A 428 -18.48 8.18 11.63
C PHE A 428 -18.18 8.60 10.19
N ILE A 429 -18.82 7.91 9.24
CA ILE A 429 -18.57 8.09 7.81
C ILE A 429 -19.83 8.59 7.13
N ASN A 430 -19.72 9.72 6.43
CA ASN A 430 -20.77 10.25 5.58
C ASN A 430 -20.30 10.23 4.12
N VAL A 431 -20.99 9.47 3.28
CA VAL A 431 -20.71 9.39 1.83
C VAL A 431 -21.81 10.11 1.08
N ARG A 432 -21.45 11.12 0.30
CA ARG A 432 -22.35 11.84 -0.59
C ARG A 432 -22.25 11.26 -2.01
N VAL A 433 -23.40 10.88 -2.54
CA VAL A 433 -23.59 10.39 -3.91
C VAL A 433 -24.37 11.47 -4.65
N PRO A 434 -23.91 11.99 -5.80
CA PRO A 434 -24.70 12.93 -6.63
C PRO A 434 -25.82 12.19 -7.36
N ASN A 435 -26.76 12.91 -7.96
CA ASN A 435 -27.65 12.34 -8.96
C ASN A 435 -26.80 11.85 -10.15
N TYR A 436 -27.11 10.70 -10.70
CA TYR A 436 -26.38 10.16 -11.85
C TYR A 436 -27.20 9.15 -12.63
N ASP A 437 -26.86 9.00 -13.92
CA ASP A 437 -27.38 7.95 -14.78
C ASP A 437 -26.42 6.77 -14.77
N VAL A 438 -26.96 5.57 -14.60
CA VAL A 438 -26.17 4.34 -14.69
C VAL A 438 -25.80 4.11 -16.16
N LEU A 439 -24.51 4.05 -16.44
CA LEU A 439 -24.04 3.76 -17.80
C LEU A 439 -24.43 2.31 -18.17
N ARG A 440 -25.38 2.18 -19.10
CA ARG A 440 -25.98 0.92 -19.55
C ARG A 440 -24.92 -0.01 -20.16
N ASN A 441 -25.16 -1.32 -20.13
CA ASN A 441 -24.32 -2.27 -20.84
C ASN A 441 -24.66 -2.28 -22.33
N LYS A 442 -25.97 -2.26 -22.69
CA LYS A 442 -26.49 -2.15 -24.07
C LYS A 442 -27.33 -0.89 -24.20
N VAL A 443 -27.42 -0.34 -25.38
CA VAL A 443 -28.34 0.78 -25.69
C VAL A 443 -29.81 0.41 -25.40
N THR A 444 -30.17 -0.87 -25.59
CA THR A 444 -31.51 -1.39 -25.35
C THR A 444 -31.82 -1.65 -23.87
N ASP A 445 -30.84 -1.60 -22.97
CA ASP A 445 -31.09 -1.77 -21.54
C ASP A 445 -31.90 -0.56 -21.03
N PRO A 446 -32.74 -0.73 -19.99
CA PRO A 446 -33.52 0.38 -19.44
C PRO A 446 -32.58 1.45 -18.86
N GLU A 447 -32.99 2.70 -18.99
CA GLU A 447 -32.31 3.82 -18.30
C GLU A 447 -32.61 3.77 -16.82
N VAL A 448 -31.57 3.95 -16.02
CA VAL A 448 -31.68 3.99 -14.55
C VAL A 448 -31.08 5.31 -14.08
N HIS A 449 -31.96 6.23 -13.73
CA HIS A 449 -31.58 7.48 -13.08
C HIS A 449 -31.60 7.29 -11.57
N VAL A 450 -30.44 7.40 -10.91
CA VAL A 450 -30.33 7.26 -9.46
C VAL A 450 -30.38 8.63 -8.81
N ALA A 451 -31.44 8.86 -8.02
CA ALA A 451 -31.51 10.02 -7.14
C ALA A 451 -30.39 9.92 -6.07
N GLY A 452 -29.54 10.91 -6.07
CA GLY A 452 -28.41 11.00 -5.13
C GLY A 452 -28.86 11.21 -3.70
N GLY A 453 -27.89 11.36 -2.81
CA GLY A 453 -28.15 11.56 -1.38
C GLY A 453 -26.91 11.30 -0.53
N SER A 454 -27.14 11.02 0.75
CA SER A 454 -26.09 10.72 1.71
C SER A 454 -26.28 9.36 2.35
N LEU A 455 -25.22 8.57 2.36
CA LEU A 455 -25.12 7.30 3.08
C LEU A 455 -24.31 7.54 4.36
N ARG A 456 -24.85 7.18 5.50
CA ARG A 456 -24.21 7.36 6.82
C ARG A 456 -23.88 6.00 7.41
N TYR A 457 -22.64 5.85 7.87
CA TYR A 457 -22.15 4.65 8.51
C TYR A 457 -21.56 5.01 9.86
N ASN A 458 -22.04 4.34 10.88
CA ASN A 458 -21.53 4.43 12.24
C ASN A 458 -20.97 3.06 12.63
N ASN A 459 -19.73 3.02 13.05
CA ASN A 459 -19.11 1.76 13.41
C ASN A 459 -18.21 1.93 14.63
N VAL A 460 -18.42 1.07 15.63
CA VAL A 460 -17.46 0.86 16.72
C VAL A 460 -16.72 -0.42 16.44
N SER A 461 -15.41 -0.38 16.53
CA SER A 461 -14.53 -1.55 16.39
C SER A 461 -13.64 -1.68 17.62
N PHE A 462 -13.45 -2.92 18.06
CA PHE A 462 -12.64 -3.27 19.23
C PHE A 462 -11.51 -4.21 18.85
N ASN A 463 -10.41 -4.14 19.61
CA ASN A 463 -9.38 -5.16 19.63
C ASN A 463 -8.94 -5.40 21.07
N VAL A 464 -8.73 -6.66 21.40
CA VAL A 464 -8.23 -7.13 22.70
C VAL A 464 -7.17 -8.17 22.44
N GLY A 465 -6.10 -8.15 23.22
CA GLY A 465 -5.05 -9.14 23.09
C GLY A 465 -4.26 -9.31 24.38
N VAL A 466 -3.75 -10.52 24.58
CA VAL A 466 -2.85 -10.85 25.68
C VAL A 466 -1.65 -11.55 25.10
N SER A 467 -0.45 -11.15 25.49
CA SER A 467 0.81 -11.81 25.13
C SER A 467 1.69 -12.02 26.38
N TYR A 468 2.33 -13.19 26.41
CA TYR A 468 3.27 -13.59 27.45
C TYR A 468 4.66 -13.72 26.84
N ASN A 469 5.66 -13.06 27.43
CA ASN A 469 7.01 -12.99 26.89
C ASN A 469 8.13 -13.24 27.94
N LYS A 470 7.81 -13.90 29.06
CA LYS A 470 8.81 -14.21 30.10
C LYS A 470 9.89 -15.19 29.61
N VAL A 471 9.51 -16.12 28.73
CA VAL A 471 10.39 -17.16 28.20
C VAL A 471 10.58 -16.96 26.71
N ALA A 472 11.78 -16.58 26.26
CA ALA A 472 12.06 -16.30 24.86
C ALA A 472 11.76 -17.49 23.93
N ALA A 473 12.02 -18.72 24.39
CA ALA A 473 11.74 -19.94 23.64
C ALA A 473 10.24 -20.22 23.45
N PHE A 474 9.34 -19.59 24.20
CA PHE A 474 7.91 -19.76 24.05
C PHE A 474 7.11 -18.55 24.53
N GLN A 475 6.61 -17.76 23.58
CA GLN A 475 5.91 -16.49 23.81
C GLN A 475 4.51 -16.56 23.19
N PRO A 476 3.51 -17.18 23.88
CA PRO A 476 2.16 -17.31 23.35
C PRO A 476 1.40 -15.99 23.40
N PHE A 477 0.41 -15.87 22.50
CA PHE A 477 -0.54 -14.78 22.49
C PHE A 477 -1.93 -15.26 22.08
N VAL A 478 -2.94 -14.50 22.54
CA VAL A 478 -4.33 -14.63 22.13
C VAL A 478 -4.84 -13.24 21.77
N ALA A 479 -5.61 -13.14 20.69
CA ALA A 479 -6.17 -11.89 20.25
C ALA A 479 -7.57 -12.03 19.68
N TYR A 480 -8.39 -11.02 19.92
CA TYR A 480 -9.64 -10.75 19.23
C TYR A 480 -9.60 -9.38 18.61
N SER A 481 -10.01 -9.25 17.36
CA SER A 481 -10.04 -7.96 16.67
C SER A 481 -11.18 -7.87 15.66
N GLN A 482 -11.69 -6.66 15.50
CA GLN A 482 -12.73 -6.35 14.53
C GLN A 482 -12.17 -5.51 13.39
N GLY A 483 -12.67 -5.76 12.19
CA GLY A 483 -12.44 -4.94 11.01
C GLY A 483 -13.75 -4.45 10.43
N PHE A 484 -13.67 -3.33 9.73
CA PHE A 484 -14.80 -2.69 9.10
C PHE A 484 -14.41 -2.16 7.72
N SER A 485 -15.30 -2.29 6.73
CA SER A 485 -15.10 -1.70 5.42
C SER A 485 -16.40 -1.39 4.70
N ILE A 486 -16.48 -0.20 4.10
CA ILE A 486 -17.44 0.13 3.05
C ILE A 486 -16.85 -0.36 1.72
N PHE A 487 -16.82 -1.67 1.52
CA PHE A 487 -16.07 -2.27 0.45
C PHE A 487 -16.65 -1.95 -0.94
N ASP A 488 -15.83 -1.28 -1.77
CA ASP A 488 -16.07 -0.99 -3.22
C ASP A 488 -17.51 -0.49 -3.53
N LEU A 489 -17.98 0.48 -2.75
CA LEU A 489 -19.31 1.09 -2.91
C LEU A 489 -19.57 1.53 -4.37
N GLY A 490 -18.54 2.04 -5.03
CA GLY A 490 -18.62 2.47 -6.42
C GLY A 490 -18.97 1.33 -7.40
N ARG A 491 -18.55 0.08 -7.10
CA ARG A 491 -18.94 -1.07 -7.93
C ARG A 491 -20.44 -1.37 -7.79
N THR A 492 -20.96 -1.27 -6.59
CA THR A 492 -22.39 -1.43 -6.32
C THR A 492 -23.21 -0.35 -7.05
N LEU A 493 -22.80 0.90 -6.92
CA LEU A 493 -23.51 2.04 -7.51
C LEU A 493 -23.49 2.03 -9.05
N ARG A 494 -22.39 1.68 -9.70
CA ARG A 494 -22.33 1.59 -11.16
C ARG A 494 -23.14 0.44 -11.77
N ALA A 495 -23.59 -0.50 -10.94
CA ALA A 495 -24.44 -1.63 -11.34
C ALA A 495 -25.85 -1.52 -10.74
N ALA A 496 -26.22 -0.34 -10.27
CA ALA A 496 -27.52 -0.10 -9.66
C ALA A 496 -28.67 -0.38 -10.65
N LYS A 497 -29.71 -1.02 -10.12
CA LYS A 497 -30.97 -1.30 -10.83
C LYS A 497 -32.14 -0.52 -10.23
N ALA A 498 -31.91 0.21 -9.13
CA ALA A 498 -32.92 0.99 -8.43
C ALA A 498 -32.64 2.49 -8.61
N ASP A 499 -33.70 3.26 -8.58
CA ASP A 499 -33.76 4.71 -8.80
C ASP A 499 -33.39 5.55 -7.56
N VAL A 500 -33.35 4.91 -6.38
CA VAL A 500 -33.04 5.57 -5.11
C VAL A 500 -32.03 4.78 -4.29
N LEU A 501 -31.15 5.49 -3.56
CA LEU A 501 -30.06 4.88 -2.78
C LEU A 501 -30.56 3.92 -1.70
N SER A 502 -31.72 4.16 -1.11
CA SER A 502 -32.28 3.31 -0.05
C SER A 502 -32.64 1.89 -0.52
N LYS A 503 -32.85 1.71 -1.83
CA LYS A 503 -33.13 0.40 -2.45
C LYS A 503 -31.85 -0.30 -2.93
N ILE A 504 -30.69 0.34 -2.83
CA ILE A 504 -29.40 -0.22 -3.24
C ILE A 504 -28.73 -0.79 -1.99
N SER A 505 -28.30 -2.07 -2.04
CA SER A 505 -27.58 -2.68 -0.91
C SER A 505 -26.17 -2.08 -0.77
N THR A 506 -26.00 -1.22 0.22
CA THR A 506 -24.73 -0.53 0.52
C THR A 506 -24.19 -0.88 1.90
N ALA A 507 -24.65 -2.00 2.49
CA ALA A 507 -24.28 -2.42 3.83
C ALA A 507 -22.75 -2.64 3.95
N PRO A 508 -22.11 -2.15 5.03
CA PRO A 508 -20.69 -2.32 5.24
C PRO A 508 -20.37 -3.75 5.69
N VAL A 509 -19.18 -4.21 5.35
CA VAL A 509 -18.64 -5.50 5.80
C VAL A 509 -18.00 -5.31 7.17
N LYS A 510 -18.42 -6.12 8.16
CA LYS A 510 -17.78 -6.25 9.47
C LYS A 510 -17.16 -7.64 9.58
N THR A 511 -15.94 -7.70 10.10
CA THR A 511 -15.22 -8.95 10.34
C THR A 511 -14.84 -9.06 11.80
N ASN A 512 -14.97 -10.28 12.34
CA ASN A 512 -14.45 -10.64 13.65
C ASN A 512 -13.33 -11.65 13.45
N ASN A 513 -12.16 -11.35 13.98
CA ASN A 513 -10.98 -12.20 13.87
C ASN A 513 -10.55 -12.68 15.26
N TYR A 514 -10.40 -13.97 15.41
CA TYR A 514 -9.90 -14.66 16.60
C TYR A 514 -8.57 -15.28 16.23
N GLU A 515 -7.56 -15.10 17.05
CA GLU A 515 -6.22 -15.61 16.77
C GLU A 515 -5.55 -16.10 18.05
N ILE A 516 -4.89 -17.26 17.96
CA ILE A 516 -4.00 -17.81 18.98
C ILE A 516 -2.69 -18.17 18.28
N GLY A 517 -1.57 -17.80 18.88
CA GLY A 517 -0.27 -18.08 18.30
C GLY A 517 0.86 -18.01 19.30
N ALA A 518 2.07 -18.24 18.80
CA ALA A 518 3.28 -18.10 19.59
C ALA A 518 4.44 -17.63 18.72
N TYR A 519 5.36 -16.89 19.35
CA TYR A 519 6.72 -16.62 18.87
C TYR A 519 7.70 -17.45 19.71
N SER A 520 8.79 -17.87 19.09
CA SER A 520 9.87 -18.59 19.73
C SER A 520 11.20 -18.05 19.23
N ASP A 521 12.08 -17.68 20.14
CA ASP A 521 13.47 -17.35 19.86
C ASP A 521 14.35 -18.29 20.68
N ILE A 522 15.01 -19.22 19.98
CA ILE A 522 15.86 -20.24 20.58
C ILE A 522 17.31 -19.80 20.40
N ASN A 523 17.89 -19.23 21.46
CA ASN A 523 19.29 -18.79 21.52
C ASN A 523 19.73 -17.90 20.34
N HIS A 524 18.82 -17.12 19.76
CA HIS A 524 19.02 -16.22 18.62
C HIS A 524 19.46 -16.87 17.30
N TRP A 525 19.57 -18.20 17.24
CA TRP A 525 19.90 -18.92 16.01
C TRP A 525 18.66 -19.45 15.26
N LEU A 526 17.54 -19.64 15.97
CA LEU A 526 16.29 -20.13 15.37
C LEU A 526 15.11 -19.32 15.88
N GLN A 527 14.43 -18.63 14.98
CA GLN A 527 13.19 -17.92 15.25
C GLN A 527 12.02 -18.59 14.55
N LEU A 528 11.04 -18.99 15.32
CA LEU A 528 9.81 -19.60 14.82
C LEU A 528 8.60 -18.74 15.17
N SER A 529 7.61 -18.74 14.33
CA SER A 529 6.31 -18.14 14.64
C SER A 529 5.20 -18.92 13.97
N GLY A 530 4.10 -19.13 14.69
CA GLY A 530 2.92 -19.80 14.17
C GLY A 530 1.66 -19.25 14.82
N SER A 531 0.55 -19.27 14.06
CA SER A 531 -0.75 -18.92 14.62
C SER A 531 -1.87 -19.67 13.93
N PHE A 532 -2.93 -19.93 14.71
CA PHE A 532 -4.24 -20.33 14.21
C PHE A 532 -5.16 -19.11 14.25
N PHE A 533 -5.94 -18.91 13.21
CA PHE A 533 -6.88 -17.82 13.13
C PHE A 533 -8.23 -18.28 12.58
N TYR A 534 -9.29 -17.64 13.07
CA TYR A 534 -10.64 -17.80 12.55
C TYR A 534 -11.24 -16.42 12.31
N THR A 535 -11.66 -16.16 11.07
CA THR A 535 -12.25 -14.87 10.70
C THR A 535 -13.67 -15.09 10.18
N TYR A 536 -14.64 -14.44 10.83
CA TYR A 536 -16.04 -14.51 10.50
C TYR A 536 -16.60 -13.17 10.04
N SER A 537 -17.44 -13.19 9.01
CA SER A 537 -18.22 -12.04 8.54
C SER A 537 -19.59 -12.50 8.10
N LYS A 538 -20.64 -11.75 8.48
CA LYS A 538 -22.02 -12.02 8.02
C LYS A 538 -22.23 -11.73 6.54
N LEU A 539 -21.48 -10.75 6.01
CA LEU A 539 -21.49 -10.40 4.59
C LEU A 539 -20.14 -10.82 3.99
N GLY A 540 -20.22 -11.61 2.92
CA GLY A 540 -19.05 -11.88 2.10
C GLY A 540 -18.62 -10.62 1.34
N SER A 541 -17.31 -10.50 1.03
CA SER A 541 -16.83 -9.58 0.01
C SER A 541 -16.30 -10.41 -1.14
N ASP A 542 -16.85 -10.26 -2.33
CA ASP A 542 -16.23 -10.77 -3.55
C ASP A 542 -14.94 -9.98 -3.81
N LEU A 543 -13.83 -10.70 -3.89
CA LEU A 543 -12.50 -10.17 -4.22
C LEU A 543 -12.36 -9.95 -5.72
#